data_9ebe3cac0fb37a76f85070450d5cc7a5
#
_entry.id   9ebe3cac0fb37a76f85070450d5cc7a5
#
_cell.length_a   1.000
_cell.length_b   1.000
_cell.length_c   1.000
_cell.angle_alpha   90.00
_cell.angle_beta   90.00
_cell.angle_gamma   90.00
#
_symmetry.space_group_name_H-M   'P 1'
#
loop_
_entity.id
_entity.type
_entity.pdbx_description
1 polymer ?
#
loop_
_entity_poly.entity_id
_entity_poly.type
_entity_poly.pdbx_seq_one_letter_code
_entity_poly.pdbx_strand_id
1 'polypeptide(L)'
;DCADRIEQTIVDEPPITVREGGLIRRGANAEADRLRDIMEGGSGTIAAIEASEREKTGIRTLKVGFNRVFGYYIEVSKSFMDQVPANYVRKQTLANCERYITQELKELENTILTAKERLAALEYQIFTQLREHLAAQAARVQLTAAAVASVDTLCSLAAVAVHRGYCRPEMTLGNEISITGGRHPVVEAMLKDSLFVPNDTKLGAADNTVAIITGPNMAGKSTYMRQVALIVLMAQMGSFVP
;
A
#
# COMPACT_ATOMS: atom_id res chain seq x y z
N ASP A 1 -19.57 -4.00 -5.12
CA ASP A 1 -18.67 -3.02 -5.77
C ASP A 1 -17.21 -3.51 -5.70
N CYS A 2 -16.23 -2.79 -6.29
CA CYS A 2 -14.81 -3.20 -6.26
C CYS A 2 -14.23 -3.17 -4.86
N ALA A 3 -14.57 -2.16 -4.07
CA ALA A 3 -14.08 -2.00 -2.70
C ALA A 3 -14.58 -3.14 -1.81
N ASP A 4 -15.88 -3.41 -1.82
CA ASP A 4 -16.47 -4.51 -1.03
C ASP A 4 -15.81 -5.86 -1.38
N ARG A 5 -15.54 -6.08 -2.66
CA ARG A 5 -14.93 -7.33 -3.12
C ARG A 5 -13.48 -7.47 -2.66
N ILE A 6 -12.72 -6.40 -2.62
CA ILE A 6 -11.37 -6.39 -2.04
C ILE A 6 -11.46 -6.69 -0.55
N GLU A 7 -12.30 -5.97 0.19
CA GLU A 7 -12.47 -6.08 1.62
C GLU A 7 -12.94 -7.48 2.07
N GLN A 8 -13.84 -8.10 1.30
CA GLN A 8 -14.30 -9.46 1.56
C GLN A 8 -13.27 -10.54 1.21
N THR A 9 -12.30 -10.24 0.33
CA THR A 9 -11.36 -11.25 -0.18
C THR A 9 -9.99 -11.16 0.48
N ILE A 10 -9.47 -9.95 0.69
CA ILE A 10 -8.10 -9.72 1.17
C ILE A 10 -8.12 -9.41 2.67
N VAL A 11 -7.09 -9.83 3.38
CA VAL A 11 -6.88 -9.49 4.81
C VAL A 11 -6.56 -8.00 4.97
N ASP A 12 -6.76 -7.44 6.18
CA ASP A 12 -6.53 -6.02 6.44
C ASP A 12 -5.04 -5.64 6.33
N GLU A 13 -4.15 -6.55 6.74
CA GLU A 13 -2.70 -6.39 6.64
C GLU A 13 -2.11 -7.52 5.76
N PRO A 14 -2.14 -7.34 4.42
CA PRO A 14 -1.66 -8.38 3.52
C PRO A 14 -0.12 -8.49 3.54
N PRO A 15 0.43 -9.69 3.34
CA PRO A 15 1.86 -9.88 3.22
C PRO A 15 2.42 -9.13 1.99
N ILE A 16 3.71 -8.79 2.02
CA ILE A 16 4.38 -8.04 0.95
C ILE A 16 4.36 -8.82 -0.37
N THR A 17 4.43 -10.15 -0.31
CA THR A 17 4.42 -11.00 -1.51
C THR A 17 3.30 -12.02 -1.45
N VAL A 18 2.64 -12.26 -2.57
CA VAL A 18 1.58 -13.29 -2.71
C VAL A 18 2.10 -14.70 -2.43
N ARG A 19 3.41 -14.93 -2.60
CA ARG A 19 4.03 -16.26 -2.41
C ARG A 19 4.17 -16.67 -0.94
N GLU A 20 4.09 -15.74 -0.01
CA GLU A 20 4.18 -16.03 1.42
C GLU A 20 2.93 -16.72 1.95
N GLY A 21 1.80 -16.62 1.24
CA GLY A 21 0.51 -17.08 1.71
C GLY A 21 -0.09 -16.16 2.77
N GLY A 22 -1.32 -16.46 3.21
CA GLY A 22 -2.01 -15.65 4.21
C GLY A 22 -2.62 -14.35 3.67
N LEU A 23 -2.77 -14.24 2.35
CA LEU A 23 -3.33 -13.07 1.67
C LEU A 23 -4.86 -13.04 1.72
N ILE A 24 -5.49 -14.21 1.67
CA ILE A 24 -6.94 -14.34 1.55
C ILE A 24 -7.59 -14.35 2.93
N ARG A 25 -8.64 -13.55 3.10
CA ARG A 25 -9.40 -13.43 4.36
C ARG A 25 -10.08 -14.76 4.69
N ARG A 26 -10.12 -15.10 5.97
CA ARG A 26 -10.90 -16.25 6.45
C ARG A 26 -12.39 -15.99 6.19
N GLY A 27 -13.10 -16.99 5.69
CA GLY A 27 -14.48 -16.87 5.23
C GLY A 27 -14.65 -16.49 3.76
N ALA A 28 -13.60 -16.04 3.06
CA ALA A 28 -13.65 -15.71 1.65
C ALA A 28 -13.73 -16.97 0.74
N ASN A 29 -13.15 -18.08 1.17
CA ASN A 29 -13.17 -19.35 0.43
C ASN A 29 -13.12 -20.54 1.39
N ALA A 30 -14.13 -21.40 1.34
CA ALA A 30 -14.29 -22.54 2.23
C ALA A 30 -13.16 -23.59 2.12
N GLU A 31 -12.60 -23.80 0.91
CA GLU A 31 -11.50 -24.75 0.74
C GLU A 31 -10.19 -24.18 1.32
N ALA A 32 -9.94 -22.85 1.16
CA ALA A 32 -8.80 -22.20 1.77
C ALA A 32 -8.87 -22.30 3.31
N ASP A 33 -10.04 -22.09 3.89
CA ASP A 33 -10.24 -22.21 5.33
C ASP A 33 -10.02 -23.64 5.82
N ARG A 34 -10.53 -24.64 5.09
CA ARG A 34 -10.30 -26.05 5.39
C ARG A 34 -8.81 -26.41 5.35
N LEU A 35 -8.06 -25.93 4.36
CA LEU A 35 -6.62 -26.18 4.26
C LEU A 35 -5.85 -25.52 5.43
N ARG A 36 -6.26 -24.34 5.86
CA ARG A 36 -5.71 -23.67 7.07
C ARG A 36 -6.00 -24.48 8.32
N ASP A 37 -7.22 -24.96 8.49
CA ASP A 37 -7.59 -25.77 9.64
C ASP A 37 -6.78 -27.07 9.72
N ILE A 38 -6.46 -27.70 8.57
CA ILE A 38 -5.55 -28.85 8.52
C ILE A 38 -4.14 -28.47 8.99
N MET A 39 -3.63 -27.31 8.58
CA MET A 39 -2.29 -26.83 8.97
C MET A 39 -2.24 -26.44 10.46
N GLU A 40 -3.25 -25.76 10.96
CA GLU A 40 -3.36 -25.35 12.37
C GLU A 40 -3.60 -26.56 13.29
N GLY A 41 -4.47 -27.48 12.88
CA GLY A 41 -4.74 -28.74 13.56
C GLY A 41 -3.52 -29.66 13.61
N GLY A 42 -2.62 -29.54 12.63
CA GLY A 42 -1.36 -30.27 12.63
C GLY A 42 -0.48 -29.98 13.85
N SER A 43 -0.46 -28.77 14.36
CA SER A 43 0.29 -28.42 15.58
C SER A 43 -0.27 -29.11 16.83
N GLY A 44 -1.58 -29.22 16.96
CA GLY A 44 -2.24 -29.98 18.04
C GLY A 44 -1.99 -31.48 17.92
N THR A 45 -2.01 -32.02 16.70
CA THR A 45 -1.70 -33.42 16.42
C THR A 45 -0.25 -33.78 16.76
N ILE A 46 0.71 -32.88 16.49
CA ILE A 46 2.13 -33.09 16.86
C ILE A 46 2.27 -33.19 18.39
N ALA A 47 1.64 -32.31 19.14
CA ALA A 47 1.66 -32.38 20.60
C ALA A 47 1.00 -33.67 21.12
N ALA A 48 -0.07 -34.14 20.48
CA ALA A 48 -0.72 -35.41 20.82
C ALA A 48 0.18 -36.61 20.51
N ILE A 49 0.86 -36.62 19.36
CA ILE A 49 1.88 -37.64 19.01
C ILE A 49 3.00 -37.64 20.06
N GLU A 50 3.54 -36.47 20.42
CA GLU A 50 4.59 -36.38 21.44
C GLU A 50 4.14 -36.99 22.77
N ALA A 51 2.94 -36.66 23.22
CA ALA A 51 2.38 -37.22 24.48
C ALA A 51 2.18 -38.74 24.39
N SER A 52 1.58 -39.23 23.31
CA SER A 52 1.36 -40.65 23.05
C SER A 52 2.68 -41.44 22.99
N GLU A 53 3.70 -40.92 22.29
CA GLU A 53 4.97 -41.58 22.18
C GLU A 53 5.78 -41.58 23.51
N ARG A 54 5.65 -40.52 24.32
CA ARG A 54 6.16 -40.53 25.72
C ARG A 54 5.51 -41.60 26.59
N GLU A 55 4.21 -41.78 26.45
CA GLU A 55 3.47 -42.81 27.21
C GLU A 55 3.86 -44.22 26.74
N LYS A 56 3.89 -44.47 25.42
CA LYS A 56 4.25 -45.76 24.84
C LYS A 56 5.69 -46.19 25.17
N THR A 57 6.64 -45.25 25.12
CA THR A 57 8.06 -45.54 25.30
C THR A 57 8.54 -45.43 26.74
N GLY A 58 7.80 -44.69 27.60
CA GLY A 58 8.28 -44.34 28.94
C GLY A 58 9.37 -43.26 28.97
N ILE A 59 9.79 -42.72 27.82
CA ILE A 59 10.87 -41.76 27.71
C ILE A 59 10.32 -40.35 27.99
N ARG A 60 10.45 -39.86 29.20
CA ARG A 60 9.92 -38.56 29.62
C ARG A 60 10.58 -37.35 28.91
N THR A 61 11.82 -37.52 28.45
CA THR A 61 12.59 -36.46 27.77
C THR A 61 12.39 -36.41 26.25
N LEU A 62 11.57 -37.35 25.71
CA LEU A 62 11.23 -37.39 24.30
C LEU A 62 10.57 -36.08 23.87
N LYS A 63 11.01 -35.52 22.74
CA LYS A 63 10.45 -34.30 22.13
C LYS A 63 10.24 -34.50 20.65
N VAL A 64 9.16 -33.95 20.11
CA VAL A 64 8.96 -33.82 18.67
C VAL A 64 9.44 -32.44 18.23
N GLY A 65 10.31 -32.39 17.26
CA GLY A 65 10.86 -31.16 16.69
C GLY A 65 10.74 -31.12 15.18
N PHE A 66 11.01 -29.94 14.61
CA PHE A 66 11.05 -29.73 13.16
C PHE A 66 12.41 -29.17 12.72
N ASN A 67 12.92 -29.70 11.62
CA ASN A 67 14.12 -29.21 10.97
C ASN A 67 13.85 -29.00 9.47
N ARG A 68 14.29 -27.86 8.92
CA ARG A 68 14.05 -27.52 7.49
C ARG A 68 14.59 -28.53 6.49
N VAL A 69 15.65 -29.29 6.87
CA VAL A 69 16.31 -30.26 6.00
C VAL A 69 15.69 -31.66 6.11
N PHE A 70 15.33 -32.06 7.35
CA PHE A 70 14.91 -33.43 7.65
C PHE A 70 13.42 -33.57 7.98
N GLY A 71 12.67 -32.47 8.07
CA GLY A 71 11.26 -32.45 8.44
C GLY A 71 11.04 -32.63 9.95
N TYR A 72 9.92 -33.22 10.30
CA TYR A 72 9.59 -33.55 11.70
C TYR A 72 10.41 -34.75 12.17
N TYR A 73 10.83 -34.73 13.44
CA TYR A 73 11.60 -35.78 14.06
C TYR A 73 11.27 -35.93 15.54
N ILE A 74 11.49 -37.11 16.06
CA ILE A 74 11.44 -37.43 17.48
C ILE A 74 12.88 -37.40 18.00
N GLU A 75 13.16 -36.59 19.01
CA GLU A 75 14.47 -36.48 19.64
C GLU A 75 14.49 -37.27 20.95
N VAL A 76 15.45 -38.19 21.06
CA VAL A 76 15.69 -39.06 22.26
C VAL A 76 17.09 -38.84 22.76
N SER A 77 17.23 -38.57 24.06
CA SER A 77 18.55 -38.44 24.70
C SER A 77 19.30 -39.79 24.71
N LYS A 78 20.61 -39.77 24.61
CA LYS A 78 21.45 -40.99 24.56
C LYS A 78 21.26 -41.94 25.76
N SER A 79 20.88 -41.41 26.92
CA SER A 79 20.57 -42.20 28.12
C SER A 79 19.37 -43.12 28.01
N PHE A 80 18.53 -42.96 26.96
CA PHE A 80 17.30 -43.73 26.77
C PHE A 80 17.29 -44.51 25.45
N MET A 81 18.46 -44.70 24.81
CA MET A 81 18.51 -45.39 23.51
C MET A 81 18.04 -46.84 23.55
N ASP A 82 18.24 -47.52 24.66
CA ASP A 82 17.82 -48.92 24.86
C ASP A 82 16.26 -49.05 24.97
N GLN A 83 15.55 -47.94 25.16
CA GLN A 83 14.08 -47.89 25.25
C GLN A 83 13.43 -47.47 23.91
N VAL A 84 14.23 -47.21 22.89
CA VAL A 84 13.71 -46.80 21.59
C VAL A 84 13.05 -47.98 20.86
N PRO A 85 11.77 -47.87 20.43
CA PRO A 85 11.09 -48.96 19.76
C PRO A 85 11.71 -49.29 18.41
N ALA A 86 11.62 -50.53 17.98
CA ALA A 86 12.19 -51.04 16.72
C ALA A 86 11.57 -50.39 15.44
N ASN A 87 10.38 -49.82 15.56
CA ASN A 87 9.72 -49.10 14.45
C ASN A 87 10.19 -47.67 14.26
N TYR A 88 11.10 -47.16 15.11
CA TYR A 88 11.71 -45.87 14.94
C TYR A 88 12.84 -45.95 13.92
N VAL A 89 12.80 -45.16 12.87
CA VAL A 89 13.86 -45.07 11.86
C VAL A 89 14.76 -43.92 12.21
N ARG A 90 16.03 -44.25 12.51
CA ARG A 90 17.07 -43.26 12.85
C ARG A 90 17.40 -42.39 11.63
N LYS A 91 17.37 -41.07 11.84
CA LYS A 91 17.68 -40.04 10.81
C LYS A 91 18.98 -39.33 11.06
N GLN A 92 19.31 -39.03 12.32
CA GLN A 92 20.49 -38.25 12.67
C GLN A 92 20.99 -38.62 14.08
N THR A 93 22.31 -38.73 14.22
CA THR A 93 22.99 -38.86 15.51
C THR A 93 23.70 -37.56 15.86
N LEU A 94 23.43 -37.03 17.06
CA LEU A 94 24.04 -35.82 17.61
C LEU A 94 24.92 -36.18 18.84
N ALA A 95 25.61 -35.19 19.39
CA ALA A 95 26.49 -35.39 20.54
C ALA A 95 25.76 -35.99 21.77
N ASN A 96 24.55 -35.49 22.07
CA ASN A 96 23.80 -35.82 23.28
C ASN A 96 22.45 -36.52 23.04
N CYS A 97 22.00 -36.66 21.80
CA CYS A 97 20.73 -37.24 21.43
C CYS A 97 20.77 -37.90 20.04
N GLU A 98 19.75 -38.67 19.75
CA GLU A 98 19.47 -39.18 18.41
C GLU A 98 18.08 -38.74 17.95
N ARG A 99 17.92 -38.58 16.63
CA ARG A 99 16.69 -38.16 15.98
C ARG A 99 16.12 -39.27 15.12
N TYR A 100 14.88 -39.55 15.33
CA TYR A 100 14.13 -40.63 14.71
C TYR A 100 12.90 -40.09 13.96
N ILE A 101 12.36 -40.91 13.06
CA ILE A 101 11.07 -40.68 12.41
C ILE A 101 10.22 -41.93 12.54
N THR A 102 8.92 -41.75 12.73
CA THR A 102 7.91 -42.79 12.66
C THR A 102 7.07 -42.64 11.40
N GLN A 103 6.39 -43.72 10.99
CA GLN A 103 5.51 -43.68 9.82
C GLN A 103 4.36 -42.68 10.03
N GLU A 104 3.77 -42.63 11.22
CA GLU A 104 2.71 -41.70 11.59
C GLU A 104 3.15 -40.24 11.47
N LEU A 105 4.36 -39.90 11.95
CA LEU A 105 4.91 -38.55 11.86
C LEU A 105 5.19 -38.14 10.41
N LYS A 106 5.64 -39.09 9.58
CA LYS A 106 5.85 -38.85 8.14
C LYS A 106 4.56 -38.63 7.38
N GLU A 107 3.50 -39.34 7.70
CA GLU A 107 2.17 -39.16 7.09
C GLU A 107 1.55 -37.81 7.45
N LEU A 108 1.68 -37.41 8.71
CA LEU A 108 1.27 -36.08 9.18
C LEU A 108 2.03 -34.96 8.47
N GLU A 109 3.37 -35.10 8.35
CA GLU A 109 4.21 -34.16 7.62
C GLU A 109 3.76 -33.98 6.16
N ASN A 110 3.56 -35.08 5.45
CA ASN A 110 3.09 -35.05 4.07
C ASN A 110 1.72 -34.35 3.96
N THR A 111 0.82 -34.60 4.91
CA THR A 111 -0.50 -33.96 4.94
C THR A 111 -0.37 -32.43 5.11
N ILE A 112 0.46 -31.99 6.05
CA ILE A 112 0.67 -30.56 6.33
C ILE A 112 1.37 -29.88 5.13
N LEU A 113 2.42 -30.50 4.56
CA LEU A 113 3.13 -29.94 3.41
C LEU A 113 2.23 -29.82 2.17
N THR A 114 1.47 -30.88 1.88
CA THR A 114 0.50 -30.89 0.78
C THR A 114 -0.57 -29.83 0.97
N ALA A 115 -1.11 -29.68 2.21
CA ALA A 115 -2.10 -28.65 2.51
C ALA A 115 -1.52 -27.24 2.31
N LYS A 116 -0.27 -27.01 2.73
CA LYS A 116 0.43 -25.73 2.56
C LYS A 116 0.63 -25.37 1.09
N GLU A 117 1.08 -26.31 0.27
CA GLU A 117 1.28 -26.08 -1.17
C GLU A 117 -0.03 -25.81 -1.88
N ARG A 118 -1.07 -26.58 -1.58
CA ARG A 118 -2.41 -26.39 -2.12
C ARG A 118 -3.01 -25.05 -1.71
N LEU A 119 -2.85 -24.66 -0.44
CA LEU A 119 -3.32 -23.38 0.04
C LEU A 119 -2.66 -22.21 -0.69
N ALA A 120 -1.33 -22.23 -0.83
CA ALA A 120 -0.60 -21.18 -1.53
C ALA A 120 -1.04 -21.07 -3.01
N ALA A 121 -1.23 -22.19 -3.69
CA ALA A 121 -1.73 -22.21 -5.06
C ALA A 121 -3.16 -21.67 -5.18
N LEU A 122 -4.05 -22.05 -4.26
CA LEU A 122 -5.43 -21.58 -4.21
C LEU A 122 -5.52 -20.08 -3.90
N GLU A 123 -4.76 -19.57 -2.93
CA GLU A 123 -4.70 -18.15 -2.60
C GLU A 123 -4.20 -17.32 -3.79
N TYR A 124 -3.18 -17.81 -4.50
CA TYR A 124 -2.71 -17.17 -5.72
C TYR A 124 -3.78 -17.14 -6.83
N GLN A 125 -4.54 -18.21 -6.99
CA GLN A 125 -5.65 -18.27 -7.96
C GLN A 125 -6.75 -17.27 -7.61
N ILE A 126 -7.18 -17.21 -6.34
CA ILE A 126 -8.20 -16.26 -5.86
C ILE A 126 -7.72 -14.82 -6.08
N PHE A 127 -6.48 -14.52 -5.73
CA PHE A 127 -5.88 -13.21 -5.98
C PHE A 127 -5.85 -12.84 -7.46
N THR A 128 -5.49 -13.79 -8.33
CA THR A 128 -5.46 -13.56 -9.78
C THR A 128 -6.86 -13.24 -10.31
N GLN A 129 -7.87 -13.98 -9.89
CA GLN A 129 -9.27 -13.71 -10.26
C GLN A 129 -9.76 -12.34 -9.79
N LEU A 130 -9.41 -11.94 -8.55
CA LEU A 130 -9.72 -10.61 -8.04
C LEU A 130 -9.03 -9.53 -8.88
N ARG A 131 -7.74 -9.68 -9.16
CA ARG A 131 -6.95 -8.76 -9.98
C ARG A 131 -7.53 -8.59 -11.39
N GLU A 132 -7.92 -9.68 -12.04
CA GLU A 132 -8.54 -9.66 -13.37
C GLU A 132 -9.90 -8.96 -13.34
N HIS A 133 -10.70 -9.22 -12.31
CA HIS A 133 -11.97 -8.52 -12.13
C HIS A 133 -11.77 -7.01 -11.95
N LEU A 134 -10.80 -6.57 -11.15
CA LEU A 134 -10.48 -5.16 -10.95
C LEU A 134 -9.93 -4.52 -12.23
N ALA A 135 -9.06 -5.24 -12.96
CA ALA A 135 -8.53 -4.78 -14.24
C ALA A 135 -9.63 -4.51 -15.27
N ALA A 136 -10.66 -5.34 -15.31
CA ALA A 136 -11.83 -5.12 -16.19
C ALA A 136 -12.63 -3.86 -15.84
N GLN A 137 -12.52 -3.33 -14.60
CA GLN A 137 -13.16 -2.08 -14.16
C GLN A 137 -12.23 -0.86 -14.20
N ALA A 138 -10.95 -1.04 -14.56
CA ALA A 138 -9.94 0.01 -14.47
C ALA A 138 -10.31 1.28 -15.25
N ALA A 139 -10.83 1.14 -16.47
CA ALA A 139 -11.24 2.28 -17.30
C ALA A 139 -12.34 3.11 -16.65
N ARG A 140 -13.33 2.46 -16.02
CA ARG A 140 -14.41 3.15 -15.31
C ARG A 140 -13.90 3.88 -14.05
N VAL A 141 -12.99 3.24 -13.30
CA VAL A 141 -12.36 3.86 -12.11
C VAL A 141 -11.54 5.07 -12.52
N GLN A 142 -10.73 4.97 -13.58
CA GLN A 142 -9.94 6.08 -14.11
C GLN A 142 -10.80 7.26 -14.57
N LEU A 143 -11.89 6.97 -15.28
CA LEU A 143 -12.83 8.02 -15.72
C LEU A 143 -13.47 8.75 -14.53
N THR A 144 -13.90 7.99 -13.51
CA THR A 144 -14.45 8.56 -12.29
C THR A 144 -13.42 9.40 -11.54
N ALA A 145 -12.20 8.90 -11.41
CA ALA A 145 -11.10 9.63 -10.78
C ALA A 145 -10.77 10.94 -11.49
N ALA A 146 -10.74 10.93 -12.84
CA ALA A 146 -10.57 12.15 -13.63
C ALA A 146 -11.69 13.17 -13.43
N ALA A 147 -12.94 12.71 -13.36
CA ALA A 147 -14.08 13.60 -13.08
C ALA A 147 -14.00 14.21 -11.66
N VAL A 148 -13.67 13.39 -10.66
CA VAL A 148 -13.47 13.86 -9.28
C VAL A 148 -12.32 14.88 -9.20
N ALA A 149 -11.18 14.60 -9.84
CA ALA A 149 -10.04 15.51 -9.88
C ALA A 149 -10.38 16.85 -10.53
N SER A 150 -11.20 16.84 -11.59
CA SER A 150 -11.67 18.07 -12.23
C SER A 150 -12.55 18.90 -11.29
N VAL A 151 -13.51 18.26 -10.61
CA VAL A 151 -14.38 18.93 -9.65
C VAL A 151 -13.57 19.47 -8.47
N ASP A 152 -12.67 18.68 -7.90
CA ASP A 152 -11.82 19.10 -6.79
C ASP A 152 -10.95 20.33 -7.15
N THR A 153 -10.35 20.31 -8.34
CA THR A 153 -9.57 21.45 -8.85
C THR A 153 -10.42 22.70 -8.98
N LEU A 154 -11.60 22.60 -9.59
CA LEU A 154 -12.52 23.74 -9.75
C LEU A 154 -13.01 24.26 -8.41
N CYS A 155 -13.35 23.38 -7.48
CA CYS A 155 -13.77 23.76 -6.12
C CYS A 155 -12.63 24.48 -5.38
N SER A 156 -11.40 24.01 -5.48
CA SER A 156 -10.22 24.62 -4.86
C SER A 156 -9.96 26.03 -5.42
N LEU A 157 -10.00 26.18 -6.75
CA LEU A 157 -9.85 27.50 -7.39
C LEU A 157 -10.99 28.46 -6.99
N ALA A 158 -12.22 27.99 -6.95
CA ALA A 158 -13.37 28.80 -6.55
C ALA A 158 -13.27 29.23 -5.07
N ALA A 159 -12.90 28.31 -4.17
CA ALA A 159 -12.73 28.61 -2.76
C ALA A 159 -11.66 29.68 -2.53
N VAL A 160 -10.50 29.58 -3.22
CA VAL A 160 -9.45 30.59 -3.17
C VAL A 160 -9.93 31.93 -3.72
N ALA A 161 -10.64 31.92 -4.85
CA ALA A 161 -11.15 33.14 -5.48
C ALA A 161 -12.11 33.89 -4.56
N VAL A 162 -13.05 33.18 -3.92
CA VAL A 162 -14.00 33.78 -2.96
C VAL A 162 -13.27 34.29 -1.70
N HIS A 163 -12.38 33.45 -1.12
CA HIS A 163 -11.69 33.81 0.11
C HIS A 163 -10.73 35.01 -0.05
N ARG A 164 -10.10 35.14 -1.24
CA ARG A 164 -9.13 36.18 -1.55
C ARG A 164 -9.71 37.37 -2.30
N GLY A 165 -11.00 37.36 -2.63
CA GLY A 165 -11.64 38.43 -3.38
C GLY A 165 -11.04 38.61 -4.80
N TYR A 166 -10.78 37.48 -5.48
CA TYR A 166 -10.28 37.48 -6.87
C TYR A 166 -11.39 37.75 -7.86
N CYS A 167 -11.07 38.33 -8.99
CA CYS A 167 -12.04 38.64 -10.05
C CYS A 167 -11.83 37.73 -11.27
N ARG A 168 -12.88 37.63 -12.08
CA ARG A 168 -12.83 36.87 -13.34
C ARG A 168 -12.04 37.67 -14.39
N PRO A 169 -10.96 37.15 -14.96
CA PRO A 169 -10.25 37.81 -16.07
C PRO A 169 -11.03 37.72 -17.36
N GLU A 170 -10.94 38.75 -18.18
CA GLU A 170 -11.40 38.74 -19.56
C GLU A 170 -10.25 38.22 -20.45
N MET A 171 -10.48 37.14 -21.20
CA MET A 171 -9.50 36.53 -22.08
C MET A 171 -9.77 36.95 -23.54
N THR A 172 -8.77 37.55 -24.16
CA THR A 172 -8.85 37.98 -25.55
C THR A 172 -7.84 37.19 -26.41
N LEU A 173 -8.02 37.23 -27.74
CA LEU A 173 -7.08 36.63 -28.69
C LEU A 173 -5.93 37.61 -29.06
N GLY A 174 -5.92 38.80 -28.49
CA GLY A 174 -4.89 39.80 -28.70
C GLY A 174 -3.64 39.54 -27.87
N ASN A 175 -2.62 40.39 -28.09
CA ASN A 175 -1.35 40.35 -27.34
C ASN A 175 -1.30 41.40 -26.22
N GLU A 176 -2.45 41.96 -25.82
CA GLU A 176 -2.53 42.99 -24.81
C GLU A 176 -2.71 42.39 -23.41
N ILE A 177 -1.94 42.91 -22.46
CA ILE A 177 -2.09 42.65 -21.03
C ILE A 177 -2.53 43.95 -20.38
N SER A 178 -3.76 43.97 -19.83
CA SER A 178 -4.33 45.09 -19.08
C SER A 178 -4.74 44.62 -17.69
N ILE A 179 -4.03 45.06 -16.66
CA ILE A 179 -4.26 44.74 -15.25
C ILE A 179 -4.52 46.04 -14.51
N THR A 180 -5.63 46.15 -13.82
CA THR A 180 -6.02 47.29 -12.97
C THR A 180 -6.08 46.83 -11.53
N GLY A 181 -5.35 47.48 -10.64
CA GLY A 181 -5.32 47.17 -9.23
C GLY A 181 -4.78 45.76 -8.89
N GLY A 182 -3.87 45.22 -9.75
CA GLY A 182 -3.34 43.86 -9.58
C GLY A 182 -2.56 43.68 -8.29
N ARG A 183 -2.70 42.52 -7.67
CA ARG A 183 -2.02 42.15 -6.42
C ARG A 183 -1.16 40.92 -6.62
N HIS A 184 -0.09 40.81 -5.85
CA HIS A 184 0.80 39.63 -5.95
C HIS A 184 0.22 38.50 -5.09
N PRO A 185 -0.27 37.36 -5.67
CA PRO A 185 -1.04 36.36 -4.94
C PRO A 185 -0.29 35.74 -3.77
N VAL A 186 1.03 35.52 -3.90
CA VAL A 186 1.85 34.92 -2.85
C VAL A 186 2.22 35.93 -1.78
N VAL A 187 2.67 37.14 -2.17
CA VAL A 187 3.09 38.16 -1.21
C VAL A 187 1.89 38.60 -0.37
N GLU A 188 0.75 38.88 -1.00
CA GLU A 188 -0.49 39.22 -0.32
C GLU A 188 -0.90 38.13 0.71
N ALA A 189 -0.75 36.86 0.34
CA ALA A 189 -1.08 35.75 1.23
C ALA A 189 -0.15 35.65 2.44
N MET A 190 1.08 36.14 2.34
CA MET A 190 2.08 36.12 3.43
C MET A 190 2.04 37.36 4.33
N LEU A 191 1.43 38.45 3.90
CA LEU A 191 1.27 39.67 4.71
C LEU A 191 0.21 39.42 5.77
N LYS A 192 0.61 39.57 7.06
CA LYS A 192 -0.32 39.37 8.23
C LYS A 192 -0.93 40.67 8.71
N ASP A 193 -0.13 41.74 8.74
CA ASP A 193 -0.46 43.00 9.43
C ASP A 193 -0.43 44.23 8.48
N SER A 194 -0.25 44.03 7.19
CA SER A 194 -0.18 45.10 6.19
C SER A 194 -0.93 44.73 4.92
N LEU A 195 -1.53 45.75 4.29
CA LEU A 195 -2.17 45.58 3.01
C LEU A 195 -1.15 45.59 1.87
N PHE A 196 -1.35 44.76 0.86
CA PHE A 196 -0.59 44.83 -0.36
C PHE A 196 -0.98 46.06 -1.16
N VAL A 197 -0.01 46.83 -1.65
CA VAL A 197 -0.29 47.99 -2.50
C VAL A 197 -0.52 47.52 -3.94
N PRO A 198 -1.72 47.70 -4.51
CA PRO A 198 -2.03 47.25 -5.87
C PRO A 198 -1.25 48.03 -6.93
N ASN A 199 -1.06 47.40 -8.10
CA ASN A 199 -0.34 48.00 -9.22
C ASN A 199 -1.09 47.81 -10.53
N ASP A 200 -1.11 48.81 -11.37
CA ASP A 200 -1.63 48.75 -12.74
C ASP A 200 -0.53 48.35 -13.73
N THR A 201 -0.94 47.64 -14.78
CA THR A 201 -0.06 47.20 -15.84
C THR A 201 -0.76 47.27 -17.19
N LYS A 202 -0.12 47.90 -18.20
CA LYS A 202 -0.58 47.86 -19.59
C LYS A 202 0.61 47.54 -20.50
N LEU A 203 0.55 46.43 -21.21
CA LEU A 203 1.57 45.96 -22.14
C LEU A 203 0.94 45.39 -23.40
N GLY A 204 1.62 45.44 -24.53
CA GLY A 204 1.18 44.80 -25.76
C GLY A 204 0.29 45.67 -26.67
N ALA A 205 -0.18 46.82 -26.19
CA ALA A 205 -0.81 47.81 -27.05
C ALA A 205 0.20 48.41 -28.06
N ALA A 206 -0.28 48.94 -29.19
CA ALA A 206 0.58 49.42 -30.27
C ALA A 206 1.71 50.36 -29.83
N ASP A 207 1.48 51.11 -28.76
CA ASP A 207 2.39 52.13 -28.24
C ASP A 207 3.20 51.66 -27.01
N ASN A 208 2.99 50.44 -26.49
CA ASN A 208 3.58 49.98 -25.24
C ASN A 208 3.96 48.49 -25.27
N THR A 209 4.90 48.15 -26.15
CA THR A 209 5.38 46.75 -26.27
C THR A 209 6.50 46.42 -25.27
N VAL A 210 7.19 47.44 -24.75
CA VAL A 210 8.30 47.28 -23.79
C VAL A 210 8.17 48.28 -22.65
N ALA A 211 8.20 47.80 -21.41
CA ALA A 211 8.23 48.63 -20.23
C ALA A 211 9.61 48.55 -19.52
N ILE A 212 10.25 49.70 -19.30
CA ILE A 212 11.50 49.78 -18.51
C ILE A 212 11.15 50.11 -17.06
N ILE A 213 11.49 49.18 -16.17
CA ILE A 213 11.18 49.32 -14.72
C ILE A 213 12.47 49.74 -13.99
N THR A 214 12.49 50.93 -13.45
CA THR A 214 13.63 51.49 -12.69
C THR A 214 13.27 51.74 -11.22
N GLY A 215 14.26 51.86 -10.35
CA GLY A 215 14.08 52.18 -8.93
C GLY A 215 15.20 51.60 -8.05
N PRO A 216 15.27 51.98 -6.78
CA PRO A 216 16.29 51.48 -5.84
C PRO A 216 16.18 49.97 -5.59
N ASN A 217 17.23 49.39 -5.03
CA ASN A 217 17.21 48.01 -4.62
C ASN A 217 16.16 47.80 -3.50
N MET A 218 15.51 46.63 -3.48
CA MET A 218 14.44 46.27 -2.55
C MET A 218 13.13 47.10 -2.69
N ALA A 219 12.97 47.93 -3.71
CA ALA A 219 11.76 48.69 -3.97
C ALA A 219 10.61 47.93 -4.64
N GLY A 220 10.66 46.58 -4.65
CA GLY A 220 9.56 45.77 -5.17
C GLY A 220 9.55 45.52 -6.69
N LYS A 221 10.58 45.94 -7.46
CA LYS A 221 10.68 45.74 -8.93
C LYS A 221 10.43 44.28 -9.32
N SER A 222 11.16 43.38 -8.70
CA SER A 222 11.06 41.94 -8.99
C SER A 222 9.70 41.36 -8.56
N THR A 223 9.12 41.89 -7.49
CA THR A 223 7.78 41.52 -7.01
C THR A 223 6.73 41.90 -8.04
N TYR A 224 6.82 43.13 -8.60
CA TYR A 224 5.90 43.58 -9.63
C TYR A 224 6.00 42.73 -10.90
N MET A 225 7.22 42.44 -11.40
CA MET A 225 7.37 41.58 -12.59
C MET A 225 6.77 40.17 -12.37
N ARG A 226 7.04 39.59 -11.20
CA ARG A 226 6.44 38.29 -10.84
C ARG A 226 4.92 38.33 -10.68
N GLN A 227 4.39 39.43 -10.11
CA GLN A 227 2.95 39.64 -10.03
C GLN A 227 2.29 39.59 -11.39
N VAL A 228 2.80 40.34 -12.38
CA VAL A 228 2.25 40.34 -13.73
C VAL A 228 2.30 38.96 -14.36
N ALA A 229 3.46 38.28 -14.27
CA ALA A 229 3.61 36.92 -14.80
C ALA A 229 2.66 35.91 -14.16
N LEU A 230 2.47 35.97 -12.82
CA LEU A 230 1.57 35.08 -12.10
C LEU A 230 0.11 35.34 -12.43
N ILE A 231 -0.31 36.62 -12.53
CA ILE A 231 -1.68 36.97 -12.91
C ILE A 231 -1.99 36.44 -14.32
N VAL A 232 -1.09 36.64 -15.28
CA VAL A 232 -1.27 36.09 -16.64
C VAL A 232 -1.34 34.58 -16.64
N LEU A 233 -0.44 33.90 -15.91
CA LEU A 233 -0.44 32.45 -15.79
C LEU A 233 -1.75 31.94 -15.19
N MET A 234 -2.22 32.56 -14.10
CA MET A 234 -3.48 32.21 -13.44
C MET A 234 -4.68 32.40 -14.39
N ALA A 235 -4.73 33.51 -15.14
CA ALA A 235 -5.77 33.76 -16.13
C ALA A 235 -5.77 32.67 -17.23
N GLN A 236 -4.60 32.33 -17.77
CA GLN A 236 -4.49 31.32 -18.83
C GLN A 236 -4.84 29.90 -18.37
N MET A 237 -4.62 29.55 -17.12
CA MET A 237 -5.03 28.25 -16.59
C MET A 237 -6.54 28.19 -16.22
N GLY A 238 -7.29 29.28 -16.41
CA GLY A 238 -8.72 29.34 -16.13
C GLY A 238 -9.08 29.71 -14.69
N SER A 239 -8.12 30.22 -13.91
CA SER A 239 -8.36 30.72 -12.55
C SER A 239 -8.88 32.16 -12.56
N PHE A 240 -9.56 32.53 -11.47
CA PHE A 240 -9.74 33.92 -11.10
C PHE A 240 -8.40 34.55 -10.68
N VAL A 241 -8.28 35.87 -10.76
CA VAL A 241 -7.01 36.60 -10.58
C VAL A 241 -7.12 37.66 -9.47
N PRO A 242 -6.03 37.94 -8.74
CA PRO A 242 -6.02 38.92 -7.68
C PRO A 242 -6.08 40.37 -8.20
#